data_fc935cee7aaa65e92e08118a11f3edad
#
_entry.id   fc935cee7aaa65e92e08118a11f3edad
#
_cell.length_a   1.000
_cell.length_b   1.000
_cell.length_c   1.000
_cell.angle_alpha   90.00
_cell.angle_beta   90.00
_cell.angle_gamma   90.00
#
_symmetry.space_group_name_H-M   'P 1'
#
loop_
_entity.id
_entity.type
_entity.pdbx_description
1 polymer ?
#
loop_
_entity_poly.entity_id
_entity_poly.type
_entity_poly.pdbx_seq_one_letter_code
_entity_poly.pdbx_strand_id
1 'polypeptide(L)'
;MSDWSRDAALRFAALLKTKQIQEARVIRDQNDLAQSAAKTWADLCELFKVRCTEFNAEPDVAGILNCDTTRHQELKITRTDNAAMLRGTFDAKRHTIHFMGPNIGKEKAEIKIEIIAGSSTMRFVDSLQRKLDPQDIVDISLTDLLQLN
;
A
#
# COMPACT_ATOMS: atom_id res chain seq x y z
N MET A 1 -50.41 -27.24 -7.60
CA MET A 1 -49.61 -26.03 -7.54
C MET A 1 -49.90 -25.17 -8.77
N SER A 2 -50.19 -23.92 -8.60
CA SER A 2 -50.44 -23.01 -9.72
C SER A 2 -49.13 -22.77 -10.53
N ASP A 3 -49.30 -22.48 -11.82
CA ASP A 3 -48.14 -22.14 -12.66
C ASP A 3 -47.39 -20.92 -12.14
N TRP A 4 -48.13 -20.00 -11.54
CA TRP A 4 -47.50 -18.83 -10.92
C TRP A 4 -46.51 -19.18 -9.80
N SER A 5 -46.92 -20.11 -8.92
CA SER A 5 -46.11 -20.52 -7.77
C SER A 5 -44.79 -21.16 -8.23
N ARG A 6 -44.88 -22.00 -9.25
CA ARG A 6 -43.68 -22.64 -9.82
C ARG A 6 -42.79 -21.61 -10.44
N ASP A 7 -43.32 -20.70 -11.22
CA ASP A 7 -42.57 -19.67 -11.93
C ASP A 7 -41.93 -18.71 -10.93
N ALA A 8 -42.68 -18.28 -9.92
CA ALA A 8 -42.12 -17.41 -8.87
C ALA A 8 -41.03 -18.09 -8.06
N ALA A 9 -41.17 -19.38 -7.74
CA ALA A 9 -40.15 -20.13 -7.03
C ALA A 9 -38.85 -20.26 -7.81
N LEU A 10 -38.95 -20.50 -9.12
CA LEU A 10 -37.81 -20.59 -9.98
C LEU A 10 -37.06 -19.25 -10.13
N ARG A 11 -37.82 -18.15 -10.26
CA ARG A 11 -37.22 -16.81 -10.33
C ARG A 11 -36.54 -16.42 -9.03
N PHE A 12 -37.18 -16.71 -7.90
CA PHE A 12 -36.63 -16.43 -6.59
C PHE A 12 -35.36 -17.24 -6.32
N ALA A 13 -35.37 -18.52 -6.68
CA ALA A 13 -34.18 -19.37 -6.57
C ALA A 13 -33.00 -18.83 -7.39
N ALA A 14 -33.29 -18.35 -8.61
CA ALA A 14 -32.26 -17.74 -9.47
C ALA A 14 -31.68 -16.46 -8.83
N LEU A 15 -32.52 -15.62 -8.23
CA LEU A 15 -32.08 -14.41 -7.52
C LEU A 15 -31.21 -14.73 -6.30
N LEU A 16 -31.58 -15.75 -5.52
CA LEU A 16 -30.79 -16.21 -4.37
C LEU A 16 -29.42 -16.70 -4.83
N LYS A 17 -29.37 -17.46 -5.92
CA LYS A 17 -28.12 -17.99 -6.45
C LYS A 17 -27.19 -16.86 -6.94
N THR A 18 -27.75 -15.85 -7.61
CA THR A 18 -27.00 -14.66 -8.05
C THR A 18 -26.43 -13.90 -6.86
N LYS A 19 -27.24 -13.72 -5.82
CA LYS A 19 -26.81 -13.04 -4.59
C LYS A 19 -25.66 -13.79 -3.90
N GLN A 20 -25.74 -15.12 -3.81
CA GLN A 20 -24.69 -15.95 -3.23
C GLN A 20 -23.38 -15.84 -4.01
N ILE A 21 -23.46 -15.83 -5.35
CA ILE A 21 -22.28 -15.65 -6.21
C ILE A 21 -21.66 -14.29 -5.99
N GLN A 22 -22.45 -13.23 -5.89
CA GLN A 22 -21.96 -11.88 -5.65
C GLN A 22 -21.29 -11.76 -4.28
N GLU A 23 -21.89 -12.31 -3.24
CA GLU A 23 -21.32 -12.31 -1.88
C GLU A 23 -19.98 -13.05 -1.84
N ALA A 24 -19.90 -14.22 -2.49
CA ALA A 24 -18.65 -14.97 -2.56
C ALA A 24 -17.56 -14.21 -3.33
N ARG A 25 -17.93 -13.47 -4.38
CA ARG A 25 -17.00 -12.62 -5.13
C ARG A 25 -16.46 -11.48 -4.29
N VAL A 26 -17.33 -10.79 -3.51
CA VAL A 26 -16.91 -9.71 -2.63
C VAL A 26 -15.90 -10.21 -1.58
N ILE A 27 -16.16 -11.35 -0.96
CA ILE A 27 -15.26 -11.95 0.02
C ILE A 27 -13.90 -12.28 -0.62
N ARG A 28 -13.93 -12.86 -1.83
CA ARG A 28 -12.70 -13.19 -2.56
C ARG A 28 -11.89 -11.94 -2.88
N ASP A 29 -12.54 -10.89 -3.37
CA ASP A 29 -11.87 -9.64 -3.71
C ASP A 29 -11.25 -8.98 -2.48
N GLN A 30 -11.93 -9.03 -1.33
CA GLN A 30 -11.37 -8.52 -0.07
C GLN A 30 -10.14 -9.31 0.38
N ASN A 31 -10.18 -10.63 0.27
CA ASN A 31 -9.05 -11.48 0.62
C ASN A 31 -7.86 -11.26 -0.33
N ASP A 32 -8.12 -11.14 -1.62
CA ASP A 32 -7.11 -10.86 -2.63
C ASP A 32 -6.47 -9.48 -2.38
N LEU A 33 -7.28 -8.48 -2.05
CA LEU A 33 -6.78 -7.15 -1.70
C LEU A 33 -5.86 -7.22 -0.47
N ALA A 34 -6.26 -7.92 0.58
CA ALA A 34 -5.47 -8.03 1.80
C ALA A 34 -4.10 -8.66 1.55
N GLN A 35 -4.05 -9.76 0.79
CA GLN A 35 -2.79 -10.43 0.44
C GLN A 35 -1.92 -9.59 -0.48
N SER A 36 -2.52 -9.01 -1.52
CA SER A 36 -1.80 -8.20 -2.50
C SER A 36 -1.32 -6.88 -1.91
N ALA A 37 -2.08 -6.27 -1.00
CA ALA A 37 -1.66 -5.05 -0.32
C ALA A 37 -0.45 -5.31 0.59
N ALA A 38 -0.43 -6.42 1.32
CA ALA A 38 0.71 -6.81 2.14
C ALA A 38 1.97 -7.03 1.30
N LYS A 39 1.83 -7.69 0.15
CA LYS A 39 2.93 -7.89 -0.78
C LYS A 39 3.41 -6.57 -1.37
N THR A 40 2.48 -5.69 -1.75
CA THR A 40 2.79 -4.38 -2.30
C THR A 40 3.57 -3.53 -1.29
N TRP A 41 3.18 -3.58 -0.02
CA TRP A 41 3.92 -2.94 1.07
C TRP A 41 5.35 -3.51 1.20
N ALA A 42 5.48 -4.85 1.18
CA ALA A 42 6.78 -5.49 1.28
C ALA A 42 7.69 -5.11 0.11
N ASP A 43 7.14 -5.05 -1.10
CA ASP A 43 7.88 -4.62 -2.30
C ASP A 43 8.34 -3.16 -2.18
N LEU A 44 7.50 -2.29 -1.62
CA LEU A 44 7.87 -0.89 -1.38
C LEU A 44 9.00 -0.79 -0.35
N CYS A 45 8.95 -1.55 0.73
CA CYS A 45 10.02 -1.61 1.73
C CYS A 45 11.34 -2.08 1.12
N GLU A 46 11.29 -3.07 0.24
CA GLU A 46 12.48 -3.57 -0.47
C GLU A 46 13.06 -2.48 -1.39
N LEU A 47 12.20 -1.72 -2.04
CA LEU A 47 12.65 -0.61 -2.90
C LEU A 47 13.34 0.48 -2.08
N PHE A 48 12.81 0.83 -0.90
CA PHE A 48 13.49 1.74 0.04
C PHE A 48 14.86 1.22 0.43
N LYS A 49 14.95 -0.06 0.74
CA LYS A 49 16.20 -0.71 1.14
C LYS A 49 17.25 -0.66 0.03
N VAL A 50 16.84 -0.96 -1.20
CA VAL A 50 17.72 -0.88 -2.38
C VAL A 50 18.23 0.53 -2.59
N ARG A 51 17.34 1.53 -2.52
CA ARG A 51 17.73 2.95 -2.67
C ARG A 51 18.70 3.41 -1.60
N CYS A 52 18.48 3.02 -0.35
CA CYS A 52 19.43 3.35 0.73
C CYS A 52 20.80 2.71 0.50
N THR A 53 20.83 1.48 0.01
CA THR A 53 22.08 0.77 -0.30
C THR A 53 22.81 1.47 -1.44
N GLU A 54 22.11 1.86 -2.51
CA GLU A 54 22.70 2.61 -3.62
C GLU A 54 23.26 3.95 -3.17
N PHE A 55 22.52 4.68 -2.34
CA PHE A 55 22.99 5.96 -1.78
C PHE A 55 24.26 5.77 -0.96
N ASN A 56 24.26 4.80 -0.06
CA ASN A 56 25.40 4.54 0.83
C ASN A 56 26.62 3.99 0.08
N ALA A 57 26.46 3.52 -1.15
CA ALA A 57 27.57 3.06 -1.99
C ALA A 57 28.43 4.23 -2.53
N GLU A 58 27.90 5.44 -2.53
CA GLU A 58 28.67 6.62 -2.88
C GLU A 58 29.69 6.94 -1.78
N PRO A 59 30.98 7.17 -2.11
CA PRO A 59 32.04 7.29 -1.09
C PRO A 59 31.84 8.40 -0.06
N ASP A 60 31.28 9.54 -0.49
CA ASP A 60 31.15 10.72 0.38
C ASP A 60 29.99 10.61 1.37
N VAL A 61 29.10 9.66 1.18
CA VAL A 61 27.88 9.50 1.99
C VAL A 61 27.73 8.07 2.53
N ALA A 62 28.82 7.34 2.62
CA ALA A 62 28.82 5.96 3.08
C ALA A 62 28.24 5.85 4.51
N GLY A 63 27.25 4.98 4.68
CA GLY A 63 26.67 4.71 5.99
C GLY A 63 25.72 5.78 6.54
N ILE A 64 25.37 6.80 5.76
CA ILE A 64 24.46 7.87 6.21
C ILE A 64 23.04 7.37 6.44
N LEU A 65 22.53 6.50 5.57
CA LEU A 65 21.17 5.98 5.68
C LEU A 65 21.17 4.59 6.28
N ASN A 66 20.50 4.43 7.41
CA ASN A 66 20.29 3.13 8.05
C ASN A 66 18.82 2.72 7.89
N CYS A 67 18.59 1.70 7.07
CA CYS A 67 17.25 1.19 6.77
C CYS A 67 16.96 -0.06 7.62
N ASP A 68 15.93 0.02 8.45
CA ASP A 68 15.50 -1.07 9.32
C ASP A 68 14.10 -1.53 8.90
N THR A 69 13.98 -2.78 8.45
CA THR A 69 12.72 -3.42 8.06
C THR A 69 12.46 -4.67 8.91
N THR A 70 13.12 -4.81 10.06
CA THR A 70 13.02 -6.00 10.91
C THR A 70 11.66 -6.13 11.57
N ARG A 71 10.97 -5.03 11.82
CA ARG A 71 9.61 -5.06 12.35
C ARG A 71 8.61 -5.26 11.24
N HIS A 72 7.73 -6.22 11.43
CA HIS A 72 6.63 -6.47 10.50
C HIS A 72 5.74 -5.23 10.43
N GLN A 73 5.35 -4.81 9.22
CA GLN A 73 4.49 -3.65 8.97
C GLN A 73 5.12 -2.30 9.35
N GLU A 74 6.43 -2.23 9.56
CA GLU A 74 7.12 -0.99 9.87
C GLU A 74 8.42 -0.86 9.08
N LEU A 75 8.63 0.33 8.53
CA LEU A 75 9.89 0.74 7.89
C LEU A 75 10.45 1.92 8.66
N LYS A 76 11.74 1.86 8.99
CA LYS A 76 12.42 2.95 9.68
C LYS A 76 13.74 3.23 9.00
N ILE A 77 13.93 4.47 8.55
CA ILE A 77 15.18 4.93 7.94
C ILE A 77 15.70 6.09 8.77
N THR A 78 16.91 5.93 9.30
CA THR A 78 17.54 6.91 10.18
C THR A 78 18.77 7.47 9.49
N ARG A 79 18.95 8.81 9.54
CA ARG A 79 20.20 9.45 9.19
C ARG A 79 21.16 9.34 10.36
N THR A 80 22.36 8.84 10.09
CA THR A 80 23.38 8.66 11.14
C THR A 80 24.08 9.98 11.50
N ASP A 81 23.99 10.99 10.60
CA ASP A 81 24.67 12.27 10.80
C ASP A 81 23.90 13.26 11.70
N ASN A 82 22.57 13.18 11.73
CA ASN A 82 21.76 14.16 12.51
C ASN A 82 20.58 13.51 13.24
N ALA A 83 20.48 12.18 13.25
CA ALA A 83 19.40 11.42 13.88
C ALA A 83 17.98 11.69 13.32
N ALA A 84 17.85 12.40 12.18
CA ALA A 84 16.57 12.54 11.50
C ALA A 84 16.08 11.17 11.04
N MET A 85 14.76 10.94 11.10
CA MET A 85 14.18 9.63 10.87
C MET A 85 12.92 9.72 10.00
N LEU A 86 12.84 8.81 9.03
CA LEU A 86 11.62 8.53 8.28
C LEU A 86 11.03 7.23 8.82
N ARG A 87 9.75 7.25 9.13
CA ARG A 87 9.03 6.07 9.60
C ARG A 87 7.82 5.82 8.71
N GLY A 88 7.70 4.62 8.19
CA GLY A 88 6.54 4.15 7.45
C GLY A 88 5.85 3.03 8.22
N THR A 89 4.55 3.10 8.37
CA THR A 89 3.75 2.10 9.06
C THR A 89 2.62 1.65 8.16
N PHE A 90 2.46 0.34 8.00
CA PHE A 90 1.40 -0.24 7.19
C PHE A 90 0.22 -0.68 8.06
N ASP A 91 -0.96 -0.14 7.80
CA ASP A 91 -2.21 -0.56 8.43
C ASP A 91 -2.87 -1.62 7.55
N ALA A 92 -2.78 -2.87 7.98
CA ALA A 92 -3.30 -4.02 7.22
C ALA A 92 -4.83 -4.04 7.12
N LYS A 93 -5.53 -3.38 8.04
CA LYS A 93 -6.99 -3.32 8.02
C LYS A 93 -7.52 -2.31 7.01
N ARG A 94 -6.84 -1.17 6.89
CA ARG A 94 -7.24 -0.07 6.02
C ARG A 94 -6.48 -0.06 4.70
N HIS A 95 -5.46 -0.89 4.57
CA HIS A 95 -4.56 -0.91 3.40
C HIS A 95 -3.91 0.46 3.17
N THR A 96 -3.54 1.13 4.25
CA THR A 96 -2.92 2.45 4.21
C THR A 96 -1.52 2.43 4.78
N ILE A 97 -0.67 3.31 4.26
CA ILE A 97 0.69 3.51 4.73
C ILE A 97 0.76 4.91 5.32
N HIS A 98 1.23 5.02 6.55
CA HIS A 98 1.45 6.30 7.22
C HIS A 98 2.94 6.60 7.26
N PHE A 99 3.35 7.73 6.70
CA PHE A 99 4.72 8.20 6.75
C PHE A 99 4.86 9.36 7.75
N MET A 100 5.90 9.29 8.56
CA MET A 100 6.30 10.35 9.49
C MET A 100 7.77 10.67 9.26
N GLY A 101 8.10 11.95 9.19
CA GLY A 101 9.47 12.37 8.98
C GLY A 101 9.58 13.87 8.70
N PRO A 102 10.81 14.40 8.59
CA PRO A 102 11.04 15.81 8.26
C PRO A 102 10.47 16.14 6.88
N ASN A 103 9.79 17.30 6.78
CA ASN A 103 9.31 17.87 5.51
C ASN A 103 8.28 17.03 4.75
N ILE A 104 7.68 16.01 5.37
CA ILE A 104 6.62 15.24 4.72
C ILE A 104 5.34 16.07 4.70
N GLY A 105 4.84 16.39 3.51
CA GLY A 105 3.58 17.08 3.31
C GLY A 105 2.38 16.23 3.71
N LYS A 106 1.27 16.88 4.07
CA LYS A 106 0.04 16.20 4.51
C LYS A 106 -0.50 15.24 3.44
N GLU A 107 -0.35 15.58 2.16
CA GLU A 107 -0.84 14.76 1.05
C GLU A 107 -0.14 13.41 0.97
N LYS A 108 1.11 13.33 1.43
CA LYS A 108 1.94 12.12 1.36
C LYS A 108 2.07 11.40 2.70
N ALA A 109 1.58 12.01 3.78
CA ALA A 109 1.63 11.39 5.10
C ALA A 109 0.78 10.12 5.16
N GLU A 110 -0.26 10.05 4.35
CA GLU A 110 -1.13 8.87 4.26
C GLU A 110 -1.29 8.46 2.80
N ILE A 111 -0.89 7.22 2.49
CA ILE A 111 -0.98 6.65 1.15
C ILE A 111 -1.83 5.39 1.23
N LYS A 112 -2.85 5.30 0.38
CA LYS A 112 -3.73 4.15 0.30
C LYS A 112 -3.30 3.22 -0.82
N ILE A 113 -3.40 1.91 -0.57
CA ILE A 113 -3.21 0.89 -1.59
C ILE A 113 -4.59 0.45 -2.07
N GLU A 114 -4.83 0.55 -3.38
CA GLU A 114 -6.10 0.20 -4.00
C GLU A 114 -5.90 -0.80 -5.12
N ILE A 115 -6.94 -1.63 -5.37
CA ILE A 115 -7.01 -2.46 -6.58
C ILE A 115 -7.55 -1.59 -7.72
N ILE A 116 -6.88 -1.63 -8.87
CA ILE A 116 -7.41 -1.02 -10.08
C ILE A 116 -8.60 -1.87 -10.56
N ALA A 117 -9.76 -1.24 -10.77
CA ALA A 117 -10.98 -1.92 -11.18
C ALA A 117 -10.76 -2.74 -12.47
N GLY A 118 -11.19 -4.02 -12.43
CA GLY A 118 -11.03 -4.95 -13.57
C GLY A 118 -9.62 -5.50 -13.76
N SER A 119 -8.71 -5.28 -12.81
CA SER A 119 -7.33 -5.73 -12.86
C SER A 119 -6.91 -6.28 -11.50
N SER A 120 -5.91 -7.16 -11.47
CA SER A 120 -5.27 -7.59 -10.23
C SER A 120 -4.13 -6.66 -9.81
N THR A 121 -3.94 -5.55 -10.51
CA THR A 121 -2.86 -4.61 -10.27
C THR A 121 -3.20 -3.68 -9.11
N MET A 122 -2.23 -3.50 -8.18
CA MET A 122 -2.32 -2.54 -7.10
C MET A 122 -1.80 -1.18 -7.53
N ARG A 123 -2.32 -0.12 -6.92
CA ARG A 123 -1.78 1.23 -7.09
C ARG A 123 -1.72 1.94 -5.75
N PHE A 124 -0.82 2.90 -5.65
CA PHE A 124 -0.74 3.82 -4.52
C PHE A 124 -1.49 5.11 -4.86
N VAL A 125 -2.23 5.62 -3.89
CA VAL A 125 -3.02 6.85 -4.05
C VAL A 125 -2.78 7.72 -2.82
N ASP A 126 -2.50 9.01 -3.03
CA ASP A 126 -2.34 9.96 -1.93
C ASP A 126 -3.69 10.47 -1.41
N SER A 127 -3.68 11.34 -0.40
CA SER A 127 -4.90 11.88 0.19
C SER A 127 -5.73 12.75 -0.76
N LEU A 128 -5.12 13.23 -1.86
CA LEU A 128 -5.81 13.98 -2.91
C LEU A 128 -6.28 13.08 -4.06
N GLN A 129 -6.27 11.76 -3.86
CA GLN A 129 -6.67 10.75 -4.84
C GLN A 129 -5.79 10.73 -6.10
N ARG A 130 -4.55 11.21 -6.00
CA ARG A 130 -3.58 11.16 -7.09
C ARG A 130 -2.83 9.85 -7.06
N LYS A 131 -2.67 9.23 -8.23
CA LYS A 131 -1.89 8.02 -8.40
C LYS A 131 -0.40 8.31 -8.17
N LEU A 132 0.27 7.44 -7.40
CA LEU A 132 1.69 7.56 -7.11
C LEU A 132 2.44 6.33 -7.64
N ASP A 133 3.58 6.57 -8.27
CA ASP A 133 4.51 5.52 -8.66
C ASP A 133 5.34 5.11 -7.42
N PRO A 134 5.60 3.82 -7.17
CA PRO A 134 6.43 3.39 -6.05
C PRO A 134 7.80 4.04 -6.00
N GLN A 135 8.45 4.21 -7.15
CA GLN A 135 9.76 4.87 -7.22
C GLN A 135 9.68 6.33 -6.79
N ASP A 136 8.63 7.04 -7.18
CA ASP A 136 8.41 8.43 -6.78
C ASP A 136 8.18 8.54 -5.28
N ILE A 137 7.45 7.60 -4.68
CA ILE A 137 7.24 7.55 -3.23
C ILE A 137 8.59 7.46 -2.51
N VAL A 138 9.44 6.55 -2.93
CA VAL A 138 10.75 6.33 -2.34
C VAL A 138 11.65 7.55 -2.53
N ASP A 139 11.76 8.03 -3.76
CA ASP A 139 12.68 9.13 -4.09
C ASP A 139 12.27 10.44 -3.40
N ILE A 140 10.99 10.76 -3.37
CA ILE A 140 10.49 11.96 -2.69
C ILE A 140 10.67 11.84 -1.17
N SER A 141 10.35 10.68 -0.60
CA SER A 141 10.48 10.45 0.84
C SER A 141 11.94 10.57 1.30
N LEU A 142 12.86 10.02 0.55
CA LEU A 142 14.30 10.12 0.85
C LEU A 142 14.82 11.53 0.62
N THR A 143 14.36 12.23 -0.40
CA THR A 143 14.69 13.64 -0.63
C THR A 143 14.25 14.50 0.56
N ASP A 144 13.06 14.27 1.08
CA ASP A 144 12.55 14.97 2.26
C ASP A 144 13.39 14.64 3.52
N LEU A 145 13.74 13.37 3.71
CA LEU A 145 14.58 12.95 4.84
C LEU A 145 15.97 13.59 4.79
N LEU A 146 16.55 13.66 3.59
CA LEU A 146 17.86 14.24 3.37
C LEU A 146 17.84 15.77 3.27
N GLN A 147 16.65 16.35 3.26
CA GLN A 147 16.45 17.81 3.20
C GLN A 147 17.08 18.44 1.95
N LEU A 148 16.92 17.77 0.80
CA LEU A 148 17.48 18.20 -0.49
C LEU A 148 16.55 19.11 -1.29
N ASN A 149 15.54 19.69 -0.66
CA ASN A 149 14.57 20.57 -1.32
C ASN A 149 15.13 21.99 -1.53
#